data_74e1238738837c0e036c9e62ba8981cc
#
_entry.id   74e1238738837c0e036c9e62ba8981cc
#
_cell.length_a   1.000
_cell.length_b   1.000
_cell.length_c   1.000
_cell.angle_alpha   90.00
_cell.angle_beta   90.00
_cell.angle_gamma   90.00
#
_symmetry.space_group_name_H-M   'P 1'
#
loop_
_entity.id
_entity.type
_entity.pdbx_description
1 polymer ?
#
loop_
_entity_poly.entity_id
_entity_poly.type
_entity_poly.pdbx_seq_one_letter_code
_entity_poly.pdbx_strand_id
1 'polypeptide(L)'
;MHRPAVQSIVAGLLFAASIPPWGWWPLGLVGIALWYRTIEGAEGRQRIRWSFLTGLAWSLPTTLWMLDLTPAGWPVSVIIFSIFFALAGLMTPMQGRLRPAAFVAAIVLVELIRWNWPFGGTPIATFAMAGVATPFAMSARLFGSPLLAAVFVVAAIATAEATRQAWRPAAIAVGVAVAATIGGHLGGSLLVDRGESIDVAVVQGGGPQNTRADLCTTRAVFERHMQASATIKSDVDLVLWPEDVVHPASD
;
A
#
# COMPACT_ATOMS: atom_id res chain seq x y z
N MET A 1 -28.78 -7.11 -10.78
CA MET A 1 -27.48 -7.79 -10.81
C MET A 1 -26.28 -6.87 -11.13
N HIS A 2 -26.45 -5.69 -11.75
CA HIS A 2 -25.31 -4.81 -12.13
C HIS A 2 -24.73 -3.97 -11.01
N ARG A 3 -25.52 -3.59 -9.98
CA ARG A 3 -25.06 -2.69 -8.91
C ARG A 3 -23.83 -3.18 -8.13
N PRO A 4 -23.77 -4.43 -7.61
CA PRO A 4 -22.59 -4.88 -6.84
C PRO A 4 -21.32 -4.97 -7.67
N ALA A 5 -21.38 -5.34 -8.96
CA ALA A 5 -20.22 -5.35 -9.85
C ALA A 5 -19.66 -3.95 -10.05
N VAL A 6 -20.53 -2.98 -10.32
CA VAL A 6 -20.13 -1.57 -10.46
C VAL A 6 -19.54 -1.04 -9.15
N GLN A 7 -20.16 -1.36 -8.01
CA GLN A 7 -19.63 -0.98 -6.70
C GLN A 7 -18.24 -1.56 -6.44
N SER A 8 -18.01 -2.83 -6.82
CA SER A 8 -16.70 -3.48 -6.69
C SER A 8 -15.62 -2.78 -7.54
N ILE A 9 -15.95 -2.45 -8.79
CA ILE A 9 -15.04 -1.75 -9.69
C ILE A 9 -14.73 -0.35 -9.14
N VAL A 10 -15.75 0.40 -8.75
CA VAL A 10 -15.58 1.74 -8.15
C VAL A 10 -14.75 1.67 -6.87
N ALA A 11 -15.00 0.66 -6.03
CA ALA A 11 -14.23 0.44 -4.79
C ALA A 11 -12.74 0.24 -5.09
N GLY A 12 -12.41 -0.60 -6.07
CA GLY A 12 -11.04 -0.85 -6.49
C GLY A 12 -10.35 0.39 -7.06
N LEU A 13 -11.03 1.14 -7.94
CA LEU A 13 -10.49 2.38 -8.53
C LEU A 13 -10.26 3.47 -7.48
N LEU A 14 -11.20 3.65 -6.54
CA LEU A 14 -11.03 4.60 -5.44
C LEU A 14 -9.85 4.21 -4.53
N PHE A 15 -9.69 2.92 -4.26
CA PHE A 15 -8.54 2.45 -3.49
C PHE A 15 -7.24 2.61 -4.30
N ALA A 16 -7.23 2.36 -5.59
CA ALA A 16 -6.06 2.60 -6.45
C ALA A 16 -5.61 4.06 -6.41
N ALA A 17 -6.54 5.02 -6.40
CA ALA A 17 -6.24 6.45 -6.32
C ALA A 17 -5.55 6.86 -5.00
N SER A 18 -5.57 6.03 -3.97
CA SER A 18 -4.85 6.27 -2.71
C SER A 18 -3.40 5.83 -2.74
N ILE A 19 -2.99 5.09 -3.75
CA ILE A 19 -1.63 4.63 -3.95
C ILE A 19 -0.82 5.68 -4.75
N PRO A 20 0.47 5.87 -4.47
CA PRO A 20 1.33 6.71 -5.32
C PRO A 20 1.24 6.30 -6.81
N PRO A 21 1.32 7.26 -7.76
CA PRO A 21 1.71 8.66 -7.56
C PRO A 21 0.59 9.60 -7.09
N TRP A 22 -0.69 9.17 -7.10
CA TRP A 22 -1.81 10.06 -6.75
C TRP A 22 -1.88 10.37 -5.25
N GLY A 23 -1.80 9.33 -4.39
CA GLY A 23 -1.74 9.48 -2.94
C GLY A 23 -3.01 10.06 -2.30
N TRP A 24 -4.18 9.98 -2.96
CA TRP A 24 -5.45 10.52 -2.47
C TRP A 24 -6.06 9.57 -1.41
N TRP A 25 -5.40 9.46 -0.28
CA TRP A 25 -5.75 8.51 0.78
C TRP A 25 -7.22 8.55 1.25
N PRO A 26 -7.96 9.70 1.27
CA PRO A 26 -9.37 9.67 1.65
C PRO A 26 -10.22 8.82 0.70
N LEU A 27 -9.87 8.79 -0.60
CA LEU A 27 -10.55 7.94 -1.58
C LEU A 27 -10.31 6.46 -1.28
N GLY A 28 -9.13 6.11 -0.77
CA GLY A 28 -8.83 4.75 -0.32
C GLY A 28 -9.74 4.29 0.83
N LEU A 29 -10.01 5.15 1.80
CA LEU A 29 -10.96 4.86 2.87
C LEU A 29 -12.36 4.59 2.32
N VAL A 30 -12.83 5.43 1.39
CA VAL A 30 -14.14 5.26 0.75
C VAL A 30 -14.16 3.99 -0.10
N GLY A 31 -13.10 3.71 -0.84
CA GLY A 31 -12.97 2.49 -1.66
C GLY A 31 -13.06 1.21 -0.84
N ILE A 32 -12.27 1.11 0.23
CA ILE A 32 -12.29 -0.05 1.14
C ILE A 32 -13.64 -0.15 1.86
N ALA A 33 -14.21 0.97 2.30
CA ALA A 33 -15.53 1.00 2.91
C ALA A 33 -16.62 0.47 1.97
N LEU A 34 -16.56 0.87 0.70
CA LEU A 34 -17.48 0.38 -0.34
C LEU A 34 -17.29 -1.11 -0.61
N TRP A 35 -16.05 -1.60 -0.70
CA TRP A 35 -15.78 -3.03 -0.82
C TRP A 35 -16.33 -3.81 0.37
N TYR A 36 -16.01 -3.39 1.61
CA TYR A 36 -16.52 -3.98 2.84
C TYR A 36 -18.05 -4.11 2.83
N ARG A 37 -18.76 -3.06 2.39
CA ARG A 37 -20.23 -3.07 2.28
C ARG A 37 -20.75 -3.96 1.15
N THR A 38 -20.07 -3.98 0.00
CA THR A 38 -20.50 -4.74 -1.18
C THR A 38 -20.51 -6.23 -0.93
N ILE A 39 -19.58 -6.73 -0.10
CA ILE A 39 -19.51 -8.16 0.24
C ILE A 39 -20.36 -8.55 1.47
N GLU A 40 -21.05 -7.61 2.09
CA GLU A 40 -21.91 -7.89 3.23
C GLU A 40 -23.16 -8.65 2.82
N GLY A 41 -23.49 -9.70 3.59
CA GLY A 41 -24.64 -10.57 3.27
C GLY A 41 -24.49 -11.41 2.01
N ALA A 42 -23.39 -11.24 1.27
CA ALA A 42 -23.16 -11.99 0.05
C ALA A 42 -22.70 -13.43 0.35
N GLU A 43 -23.17 -14.40 -0.45
CA GLU A 43 -22.73 -15.79 -0.37
C GLU A 43 -21.23 -15.94 -0.74
N GLY A 44 -20.60 -17.07 -0.39
CA GLY A 44 -19.18 -17.32 -0.60
C GLY A 44 -18.71 -17.04 -2.03
N ARG A 45 -19.43 -17.57 -3.03
CA ARG A 45 -19.13 -17.34 -4.46
C ARG A 45 -19.25 -15.86 -4.86
N GLN A 46 -20.23 -15.17 -4.31
CA GLN A 46 -20.44 -13.74 -4.59
C GLN A 46 -19.33 -12.90 -3.93
N ARG A 47 -18.93 -13.21 -2.69
CA ARG A 47 -17.83 -12.55 -2.01
C ARG A 47 -16.52 -12.70 -2.78
N ILE A 48 -16.20 -13.90 -3.24
CA ILE A 48 -15.04 -14.16 -4.11
C ILE A 48 -15.12 -13.28 -5.36
N ARG A 49 -16.24 -13.32 -6.07
CA ARG A 49 -16.41 -12.58 -7.33
C ARG A 49 -16.28 -11.06 -7.13
N TRP A 50 -16.97 -10.50 -6.14
CA TRP A 50 -16.97 -9.06 -5.91
C TRP A 50 -15.60 -8.58 -5.41
N SER A 51 -14.95 -9.32 -4.53
CA SER A 51 -13.61 -9.01 -4.07
C SER A 51 -12.56 -9.16 -5.18
N PHE A 52 -12.68 -10.18 -6.03
CA PHE A 52 -11.83 -10.32 -7.21
C PHE A 52 -11.97 -9.12 -8.15
N LEU A 53 -13.19 -8.66 -8.43
CA LEU A 53 -13.43 -7.47 -9.25
C LEU A 53 -12.85 -6.19 -8.61
N THR A 54 -12.93 -6.07 -7.28
CA THR A 54 -12.30 -4.97 -6.55
C THR A 54 -10.77 -5.03 -6.70
N GLY A 55 -10.17 -6.21 -6.53
CA GLY A 55 -8.75 -6.42 -6.73
C GLY A 55 -8.30 -6.15 -8.17
N LEU A 56 -9.10 -6.58 -9.16
CA LEU A 56 -8.82 -6.33 -10.57
C LEU A 56 -8.81 -4.84 -10.89
N ALA A 57 -9.84 -4.11 -10.45
CA ALA A 57 -9.95 -2.67 -10.66
C ALA A 57 -8.87 -1.88 -9.93
N TRP A 58 -8.37 -2.38 -8.80
CA TRP A 58 -7.26 -1.80 -8.07
C TRP A 58 -5.91 -2.12 -8.73
N SER A 59 -5.66 -3.39 -9.08
CA SER A 59 -4.34 -3.82 -9.57
C SER A 59 -4.02 -3.30 -10.98
N LEU A 60 -5.01 -3.17 -11.86
CA LEU A 60 -4.81 -2.66 -13.21
C LEU A 60 -4.05 -1.31 -13.24
N PRO A 61 -4.52 -0.24 -12.58
CA PRO A 61 -3.81 1.04 -12.61
C PRO A 61 -2.56 1.09 -11.73
N THR A 62 -2.56 0.38 -10.58
CA THR A 62 -1.44 0.45 -9.63
C THR A 62 -0.20 -0.31 -10.07
N THR A 63 -0.34 -1.25 -11.00
CA THR A 63 0.76 -2.06 -11.54
C THR A 63 1.03 -1.80 -13.01
N LEU A 64 0.45 -0.75 -13.61
CA LEU A 64 0.57 -0.45 -15.04
C LEU A 64 2.03 -0.24 -15.49
N TRP A 65 2.86 0.29 -14.61
CA TRP A 65 4.30 0.45 -14.83
C TRP A 65 5.04 -0.88 -15.13
N MET A 66 4.47 -2.02 -14.69
CA MET A 66 5.04 -3.35 -14.98
C MET A 66 4.99 -3.70 -16.48
N LEU A 67 4.18 -3.01 -17.27
CA LEU A 67 4.18 -3.20 -18.73
C LEU A 67 5.55 -2.89 -19.34
N ASP A 68 6.25 -1.88 -18.83
CA ASP A 68 7.58 -1.53 -19.30
C ASP A 68 8.62 -2.59 -18.89
N LEU A 69 8.44 -3.20 -17.73
CA LEU A 69 9.35 -4.20 -17.19
C LEU A 69 9.11 -5.59 -17.79
N THR A 70 7.86 -6.04 -17.77
CA THR A 70 7.47 -7.39 -18.24
C THR A 70 6.03 -7.36 -18.81
N PRO A 71 5.87 -7.09 -20.12
CA PRO A 71 4.55 -7.00 -20.73
C PRO A 71 3.70 -8.26 -20.55
N ALA A 72 4.31 -9.44 -20.65
CA ALA A 72 3.63 -10.72 -20.46
C ALA A 72 3.39 -11.05 -18.98
N GLY A 73 4.21 -10.56 -18.06
CA GLY A 73 4.08 -10.78 -16.63
C GLY A 73 3.00 -9.89 -16.00
N TRP A 74 2.74 -8.71 -16.57
CA TRP A 74 1.76 -7.78 -16.02
C TRP A 74 0.35 -8.39 -15.85
N PRO A 75 -0.31 -9.00 -16.87
CA PRO A 75 -1.63 -9.58 -16.69
C PRO A 75 -1.64 -10.72 -15.66
N VAL A 76 -0.55 -11.49 -15.58
CA VAL A 76 -0.40 -12.54 -14.56
C VAL A 76 -0.38 -11.93 -13.16
N SER A 77 0.39 -10.87 -12.95
CA SER A 77 0.47 -10.14 -11.67
C SER A 77 -0.89 -9.55 -11.29
N VAL A 78 -1.61 -8.94 -12.23
CA VAL A 78 -2.97 -8.41 -12.03
C VAL A 78 -3.92 -9.49 -11.54
N ILE A 79 -3.89 -10.69 -12.14
CA ILE A 79 -4.73 -11.82 -11.73
C ILE A 79 -4.34 -12.29 -10.32
N ILE A 80 -3.04 -12.48 -10.06
CA ILE A 80 -2.55 -12.94 -8.75
C ILE A 80 -2.97 -11.96 -7.65
N PHE A 81 -2.78 -10.66 -7.85
CA PHE A 81 -3.20 -9.66 -6.86
C PHE A 81 -4.71 -9.67 -6.64
N SER A 82 -5.49 -9.86 -7.70
CA SER A 82 -6.95 -9.98 -7.60
C SER A 82 -7.39 -11.22 -6.80
N ILE A 83 -6.63 -12.32 -6.88
CA ILE A 83 -6.87 -13.52 -6.07
C ILE A 83 -6.67 -13.24 -4.58
N PHE A 84 -5.68 -12.45 -4.17
CA PHE A 84 -5.51 -12.07 -2.78
C PHE A 84 -6.71 -11.28 -2.23
N PHE A 85 -7.29 -10.38 -3.03
CA PHE A 85 -8.54 -9.72 -2.66
C PHE A 85 -9.69 -10.72 -2.54
N ALA A 86 -9.80 -11.66 -3.47
CA ALA A 86 -10.82 -12.71 -3.43
C ALA A 86 -10.70 -13.57 -2.17
N LEU A 87 -9.48 -13.94 -1.77
CA LEU A 87 -9.20 -14.68 -0.54
C LEU A 87 -9.61 -13.88 0.69
N ALA A 88 -9.24 -12.60 0.78
CA ALA A 88 -9.65 -11.73 1.88
C ALA A 88 -11.18 -11.64 1.99
N GLY A 89 -11.88 -11.49 0.86
CA GLY A 89 -13.34 -11.51 0.82
C GLY A 89 -13.95 -12.83 1.25
N LEU A 90 -13.35 -13.96 0.87
CA LEU A 90 -13.80 -15.30 1.28
C LEU A 90 -13.66 -15.51 2.79
N MET A 91 -12.53 -15.09 3.36
CA MET A 91 -12.21 -15.22 4.80
C MET A 91 -13.07 -14.30 5.68
N THR A 92 -13.66 -13.26 5.10
CA THR A 92 -14.55 -12.34 5.82
C THR A 92 -15.93 -12.98 6.03
N PRO A 93 -16.47 -13.08 7.26
CA PRO A 93 -17.83 -13.58 7.50
C PRO A 93 -18.89 -12.73 6.81
N MET A 94 -20.01 -13.36 6.44
CA MET A 94 -21.16 -12.67 5.82
C MET A 94 -21.70 -11.56 6.72
N GLN A 95 -21.86 -11.86 8.01
CA GLN A 95 -22.46 -11.02 9.03
C GLN A 95 -21.87 -11.34 10.41
N GLY A 96 -22.25 -10.57 11.41
CA GLY A 96 -21.92 -10.84 12.80
C GLY A 96 -20.94 -9.84 13.41
N ARG A 97 -20.82 -9.90 14.73
CA ARG A 97 -20.01 -8.94 15.52
C ARG A 97 -18.52 -9.01 15.20
N LEU A 98 -18.01 -10.17 14.81
CA LEU A 98 -16.60 -10.39 14.49
C LEU A 98 -16.25 -10.02 13.05
N ARG A 99 -17.24 -9.70 12.19
CA ARG A 99 -17.01 -9.38 10.78
C ARG A 99 -16.00 -8.23 10.56
N PRO A 100 -16.07 -7.11 11.30
CA PRO A 100 -15.07 -6.04 11.14
C PRO A 100 -13.64 -6.52 11.44
N ALA A 101 -13.46 -7.21 12.56
CA ALA A 101 -12.15 -7.73 12.97
C ALA A 101 -11.63 -8.80 11.98
N ALA A 102 -12.51 -9.68 11.52
CA ALA A 102 -12.16 -10.70 10.52
C ALA A 102 -11.77 -10.08 9.16
N PHE A 103 -12.43 -9.01 8.73
CA PHE A 103 -12.07 -8.31 7.50
C PHE A 103 -10.66 -7.67 7.60
N VAL A 104 -10.36 -7.01 8.72
CA VAL A 104 -9.02 -6.47 8.98
C VAL A 104 -7.97 -7.58 9.00
N ALA A 105 -8.23 -8.65 9.77
CA ALA A 105 -7.32 -9.78 9.88
C ALA A 105 -7.09 -10.48 8.53
N ALA A 106 -8.13 -10.67 7.73
CA ALA A 106 -8.04 -11.27 6.40
C ALA A 106 -7.16 -10.43 5.46
N ILE A 107 -7.32 -9.10 5.45
CA ILE A 107 -6.49 -8.21 4.65
C ILE A 107 -5.03 -8.26 5.09
N VAL A 108 -4.77 -8.15 6.39
CA VAL A 108 -3.40 -8.21 6.93
C VAL A 108 -2.76 -9.56 6.61
N LEU A 109 -3.49 -10.66 6.76
CA LEU A 109 -2.97 -12.00 6.46
C LEU A 109 -2.62 -12.16 4.98
N VAL A 110 -3.50 -11.76 4.05
CA VAL A 110 -3.20 -11.86 2.61
C VAL A 110 -2.07 -10.92 2.20
N GLU A 111 -1.92 -9.75 2.83
CA GLU A 111 -0.77 -8.88 2.62
C GLU A 111 0.54 -9.55 3.09
N LEU A 112 0.55 -10.13 4.28
CA LEU A 112 1.72 -10.86 4.80
C LEU A 112 2.10 -12.04 3.91
N ILE A 113 1.12 -12.79 3.40
CA ILE A 113 1.37 -13.86 2.44
C ILE A 113 1.97 -13.28 1.16
N ARG A 114 1.39 -12.22 0.59
CA ARG A 114 1.86 -11.56 -0.63
C ARG A 114 3.28 -11.00 -0.50
N TRP A 115 3.70 -10.60 0.69
CA TRP A 115 5.06 -10.11 0.93
C TRP A 115 6.10 -11.22 0.96
N ASN A 116 5.69 -12.48 1.05
CA ASN A 116 6.58 -13.62 1.08
C ASN A 116 6.39 -14.57 -0.11
N TRP A 117 5.25 -14.53 -0.80
CA TRP A 117 4.88 -15.44 -1.87
C TRP A 117 3.91 -14.76 -2.86
N PRO A 118 3.96 -15.02 -4.17
CA PRO A 118 4.95 -15.84 -4.90
C PRO A 118 6.26 -15.08 -5.17
N PHE A 119 7.22 -15.78 -5.78
CA PHE A 119 8.49 -15.21 -6.29
C PHE A 119 9.37 -14.51 -5.23
N GLY A 120 9.34 -14.94 -3.98
CA GLY A 120 10.05 -14.28 -2.89
C GLY A 120 9.32 -13.07 -2.29
N GLY A 121 8.10 -12.83 -2.77
CA GLY A 121 7.22 -11.76 -2.31
C GLY A 121 7.12 -10.57 -3.25
N THR A 122 5.97 -9.91 -3.21
CA THR A 122 5.66 -8.72 -4.01
C THR A 122 5.06 -7.62 -3.14
N PRO A 123 5.86 -6.93 -2.31
CA PRO A 123 5.38 -5.88 -1.42
C PRO A 123 5.10 -4.55 -2.14
N ILE A 124 4.49 -4.62 -3.33
CA ILE A 124 4.20 -3.48 -4.19
C ILE A 124 2.74 -3.05 -4.00
N ALA A 125 2.46 -1.76 -4.00
CA ALA A 125 1.12 -1.19 -3.87
C ALA A 125 0.35 -1.78 -2.68
N THR A 126 0.95 -1.77 -1.50
CA THR A 126 0.36 -2.34 -0.27
C THR A 126 -0.72 -1.44 0.32
N PHE A 127 -1.59 -1.99 1.17
CA PHE A 127 -2.53 -1.19 1.96
C PHE A 127 -1.80 -0.20 2.86
N ALA A 128 -0.62 -0.54 3.36
CA ALA A 128 0.22 0.35 4.14
C ALA A 128 0.68 1.58 3.33
N MET A 129 0.99 1.42 2.03
CA MET A 129 1.38 2.55 1.17
C MET A 129 0.28 3.61 1.07
N ALA A 130 -0.99 3.20 1.03
CA ALA A 130 -2.11 4.14 1.09
C ALA A 130 -2.19 4.88 2.44
N GLY A 131 -1.66 4.27 3.51
CA GLY A 131 -1.63 4.81 4.86
C GLY A 131 -0.48 5.77 5.17
N VAL A 132 0.60 5.78 4.37
CA VAL A 132 1.82 6.57 4.68
C VAL A 132 1.57 8.07 4.75
N ALA A 133 0.72 8.61 3.88
CA ALA A 133 0.36 10.03 3.86
C ALA A 133 -0.76 10.40 4.84
N THR A 134 -1.20 9.47 5.68
CA THR A 134 -2.28 9.69 6.64
C THR A 134 -1.76 10.09 8.02
N PRO A 135 -2.61 10.69 8.87
CA PRO A 135 -2.30 10.87 10.29
C PRO A 135 -1.96 9.56 11.01
N PHE A 136 -2.37 8.41 10.46
CA PHE A 136 -2.17 7.08 11.05
C PHE A 136 -0.75 6.52 10.85
N ALA A 137 0.09 7.15 10.03
CA ALA A 137 1.43 6.66 9.67
C ALA A 137 2.29 6.28 10.90
N MET A 138 2.13 7.02 12.00
CA MET A 138 2.86 6.76 13.26
C MET A 138 2.56 5.40 13.86
N SER A 139 1.42 4.77 13.56
CA SER A 139 1.10 3.41 14.04
C SER A 139 2.13 2.38 13.54
N ALA A 140 2.78 2.63 12.39
CA ALA A 140 3.83 1.76 11.88
C ALA A 140 5.04 1.60 12.81
N ARG A 141 5.27 2.54 13.74
CA ARG A 141 6.35 2.45 14.72
C ARG A 141 6.18 1.31 15.73
N LEU A 142 4.97 0.81 15.93
CA LEU A 142 4.71 -0.28 16.88
C LEU A 142 4.96 -1.67 16.25
N PHE A 143 4.32 -1.92 15.10
CA PHE A 143 4.37 -3.24 14.44
C PHE A 143 4.56 -3.14 12.92
N GLY A 144 5.16 -2.07 12.42
CA GLY A 144 5.49 -1.91 11.02
C GLY A 144 4.28 -1.73 10.11
N SER A 145 4.50 -2.01 8.84
CA SER A 145 3.49 -1.91 7.77
C SER A 145 2.21 -2.72 8.03
N PRO A 146 2.23 -3.91 8.67
CA PRO A 146 1.01 -4.65 8.97
C PRO A 146 0.05 -3.89 9.89
N LEU A 147 0.56 -3.19 10.91
CA LEU A 147 -0.31 -2.40 11.77
C LEU A 147 -0.84 -1.16 11.06
N LEU A 148 -0.02 -0.49 10.23
CA LEU A 148 -0.50 0.65 9.43
C LEU A 148 -1.62 0.22 8.46
N ALA A 149 -1.45 -0.92 7.77
CA ALA A 149 -2.50 -1.50 6.93
C ALA A 149 -3.77 -1.79 7.72
N ALA A 150 -3.65 -2.42 8.90
CA ALA A 150 -4.78 -2.70 9.78
C ALA A 150 -5.50 -1.42 10.21
N VAL A 151 -4.78 -0.38 10.63
CA VAL A 151 -5.34 0.91 11.07
C VAL A 151 -6.04 1.62 9.91
N PHE A 152 -5.47 1.58 8.70
CA PHE A 152 -6.10 2.15 7.52
C PHE A 152 -7.42 1.46 7.18
N VAL A 153 -7.47 0.12 7.26
CA VAL A 153 -8.70 -0.66 7.05
C VAL A 153 -9.73 -0.39 8.17
N VAL A 154 -9.29 -0.26 9.42
CA VAL A 154 -10.17 0.10 10.55
C VAL A 154 -10.81 1.48 10.33
N ALA A 155 -10.05 2.46 9.85
CA ALA A 155 -10.57 3.79 9.50
C ALA A 155 -11.57 3.72 8.34
N ALA A 156 -11.35 2.85 7.36
CA ALA A 156 -12.31 2.59 6.29
C ALA A 156 -13.59 1.94 6.81
N ILE A 157 -13.51 1.01 7.76
CA ILE A 157 -14.70 0.44 8.42
C ILE A 157 -15.45 1.52 9.20
N ALA A 158 -14.75 2.41 9.91
CA ALA A 158 -15.39 3.56 10.58
C ALA A 158 -16.20 4.41 9.59
N THR A 159 -15.64 4.66 8.40
CA THR A 159 -16.33 5.36 7.30
C THR A 159 -17.58 4.59 6.84
N ALA A 160 -17.47 3.27 6.67
CA ALA A 160 -18.63 2.44 6.30
C ALA A 160 -19.74 2.46 7.34
N GLU A 161 -19.41 2.39 8.62
CA GLU A 161 -20.40 2.40 9.72
C GLU A 161 -21.01 3.79 9.91
N ALA A 162 -20.22 4.86 9.77
CA ALA A 162 -20.73 6.23 9.85
C ALA A 162 -21.77 6.51 8.74
N THR A 163 -21.56 6.02 7.52
CA THR A 163 -22.54 6.18 6.43
C THR A 163 -23.86 5.43 6.66
N ARG A 164 -23.91 4.52 7.65
CA ARG A 164 -25.13 3.82 8.11
C ARG A 164 -25.75 4.46 9.34
N GLN A 165 -25.18 5.57 9.82
CA GLN A 165 -25.52 6.19 11.10
C GLN A 165 -25.32 5.23 12.30
N ALA A 166 -24.48 4.22 12.15
CA ALA A 166 -24.08 3.29 13.19
C ALA A 166 -22.94 3.90 14.03
N TRP A 167 -23.23 4.96 14.79
CA TRP A 167 -22.23 5.79 15.44
C TRP A 167 -21.39 5.07 16.50
N ARG A 168 -21.96 4.06 17.19
CA ARG A 168 -21.22 3.29 18.19
C ARG A 168 -20.08 2.47 17.57
N PRO A 169 -20.28 1.59 16.56
CA PRO A 169 -19.19 0.88 15.92
C PRO A 169 -18.24 1.82 15.17
N ALA A 170 -18.73 2.91 14.57
CA ALA A 170 -17.87 3.92 13.96
C ALA A 170 -16.94 4.58 15.00
N ALA A 171 -17.45 4.99 16.15
CA ALA A 171 -16.65 5.58 17.22
C ALA A 171 -15.62 4.60 17.80
N ILE A 172 -15.97 3.32 17.95
CA ILE A 172 -15.03 2.28 18.39
C ILE A 172 -13.88 2.16 17.38
N ALA A 173 -14.18 2.08 16.09
CA ALA A 173 -13.16 1.97 15.04
C ALA A 173 -12.25 3.20 15.00
N VAL A 174 -12.80 4.41 15.10
CA VAL A 174 -12.02 5.65 15.23
C VAL A 174 -11.14 5.60 16.48
N GLY A 175 -11.68 5.19 17.63
CA GLY A 175 -10.95 5.07 18.88
C GLY A 175 -9.74 4.12 18.77
N VAL A 176 -9.92 2.98 18.10
CA VAL A 176 -8.83 2.01 17.84
C VAL A 176 -7.75 2.64 16.95
N ALA A 177 -8.14 3.31 15.86
CA ALA A 177 -7.19 3.96 14.96
C ALA A 177 -6.40 5.08 15.67
N VAL A 178 -7.08 5.90 16.47
CA VAL A 178 -6.45 6.96 17.26
C VAL A 178 -5.51 6.39 18.31
N ALA A 179 -5.94 5.36 19.05
CA ALA A 179 -5.11 4.71 20.07
C ALA A 179 -3.84 4.11 19.49
N ALA A 180 -3.92 3.43 18.34
CA ALA A 180 -2.75 2.90 17.64
C ALA A 180 -1.81 4.02 17.16
N THR A 181 -2.35 5.14 16.69
CA THR A 181 -1.56 6.30 16.24
C THR A 181 -0.84 6.97 17.42
N ILE A 182 -1.56 7.22 18.52
CA ILE A 182 -0.98 7.79 19.75
C ILE A 182 0.07 6.84 20.31
N GLY A 183 -0.22 5.53 20.37
CA GLY A 183 0.74 4.52 20.80
C GLY A 183 2.02 4.53 19.97
N GLY A 184 1.91 4.71 18.64
CA GLY A 184 3.05 4.86 17.75
C GLY A 184 3.86 6.13 18.01
N HIS A 185 3.21 7.25 18.31
CA HIS A 185 3.88 8.48 18.73
C HIS A 185 4.64 8.30 20.04
N LEU A 186 3.99 7.79 21.07
CA LEU A 186 4.58 7.60 22.39
C LEU A 186 5.67 6.52 22.37
N GLY A 187 5.40 5.36 21.75
CA GLY A 187 6.36 4.26 21.63
C GLY A 187 7.61 4.69 20.87
N GLY A 188 7.45 5.45 19.78
CA GLY A 188 8.59 5.97 19.04
C GLY A 188 9.46 6.94 19.83
N SER A 189 8.89 7.73 20.73
CA SER A 189 9.67 8.64 21.58
C SER A 189 10.42 7.92 22.71
N LEU A 190 9.90 6.77 23.16
CA LEU A 190 10.50 5.97 24.24
C LEU A 190 11.58 4.99 23.72
N LEU A 191 11.48 4.55 22.47
CA LEU A 191 12.35 3.54 21.87
C LEU A 191 13.48 4.12 21.03
N VAL A 192 13.46 5.41 20.75
CA VAL A 192 14.58 6.08 20.04
C VAL A 192 15.74 6.24 21.01
N ASP A 193 16.68 5.31 20.94
CA ASP A 193 18.04 5.60 21.40
C ASP A 193 18.57 6.77 20.56
N ARG A 194 18.87 7.88 21.21
CA ARG A 194 19.48 9.03 20.57
C ARG A 194 20.97 8.76 20.40
N GLY A 195 21.28 7.79 19.53
CA GLY A 195 22.64 7.56 19.08
C GLY A 195 23.26 8.81 18.46
N GLU A 196 24.52 8.74 18.11
CA GLU A 196 25.19 9.82 17.35
C GLU A 196 24.43 10.09 16.05
N SER A 197 24.16 11.35 15.75
CA SER A 197 23.59 11.75 14.47
C SER A 197 24.68 11.74 13.40
N ILE A 198 24.35 11.24 12.21
CA ILE A 198 25.20 11.35 11.03
C ILE A 198 24.53 12.27 10.02
N ASP A 199 25.34 13.05 9.33
CA ASP A 199 24.86 13.91 8.24
C ASP A 199 24.86 13.15 6.92
N VAL A 200 23.67 13.01 6.32
CA VAL A 200 23.47 12.21 5.10
C VAL A 200 22.97 13.07 3.96
N ALA A 201 23.68 13.04 2.83
CA ALA A 201 23.17 13.59 1.58
C ALA A 201 22.53 12.51 0.73
N VAL A 202 21.24 12.66 0.42
CA VAL A 202 20.53 11.81 -0.53
C VAL A 202 20.50 12.54 -1.88
N VAL A 203 21.15 11.98 -2.88
CA VAL A 203 21.34 12.62 -4.19
C VAL A 203 20.50 11.94 -5.25
N GLN A 204 19.64 12.70 -5.92
CA GLN A 204 18.86 12.23 -7.07
C GLN A 204 19.24 13.09 -8.29
N GLY A 205 20.11 12.58 -9.14
CA GLY A 205 20.56 13.25 -10.36
C GLY A 205 19.54 13.17 -11.51
N GLY A 206 18.60 12.24 -11.44
CA GLY A 206 17.67 11.96 -12.53
C GLY A 206 18.39 11.40 -13.76
N GLY A 207 17.69 11.35 -14.89
CA GLY A 207 18.24 10.86 -16.15
C GLY A 207 17.17 10.32 -17.08
N PRO A 208 17.56 9.89 -18.29
CA PRO A 208 16.65 9.34 -19.28
C PRO A 208 16.26 7.87 -18.99
N GLN A 209 16.69 7.32 -17.86
CA GLN A 209 16.39 5.95 -17.48
C GLN A 209 14.91 5.80 -17.14
N ASN A 210 14.26 4.83 -17.77
CA ASN A 210 12.89 4.41 -17.48
C ASN A 210 12.91 3.23 -16.48
N THR A 211 11.86 2.44 -16.45
CA THR A 211 11.72 1.26 -15.57
C THR A 211 12.79 0.19 -15.82
N ARG A 212 13.38 0.15 -17.02
CA ARG A 212 14.51 -0.72 -17.35
C ARG A 212 15.80 0.09 -17.38
N ALA A 213 16.82 -0.40 -16.69
CA ALA A 213 18.18 0.07 -16.89
C ALA A 213 18.65 -0.30 -18.31
N ASP A 214 18.90 0.70 -19.15
CA ASP A 214 19.46 0.51 -20.47
C ASP A 214 20.95 0.91 -20.42
N LEU A 215 21.83 0.03 -20.86
CA LEU A 215 23.28 0.28 -20.90
C LEU A 215 23.64 1.58 -21.65
N CYS A 216 22.86 1.95 -22.67
CA CYS A 216 23.07 3.19 -23.42
C CYS A 216 22.80 4.46 -22.61
N THR A 217 21.93 4.41 -21.61
CA THR A 217 21.55 5.57 -20.79
C THR A 217 22.25 5.62 -19.44
N THR A 218 22.83 4.51 -18.99
CA THR A 218 23.48 4.36 -17.69
C THR A 218 24.58 5.41 -17.44
N ARG A 219 25.41 5.67 -18.45
CA ARG A 219 26.49 6.66 -18.34
C ARG A 219 25.93 8.08 -18.09
N ALA A 220 24.89 8.45 -18.81
CA ALA A 220 24.26 9.76 -18.64
C ALA A 220 23.60 9.91 -17.25
N VAL A 221 23.02 8.84 -16.72
CA VAL A 221 22.47 8.80 -15.35
C VAL A 221 23.58 8.95 -14.31
N PHE A 222 24.68 8.20 -14.46
CA PHE A 222 25.85 8.30 -13.59
C PHE A 222 26.45 9.72 -13.58
N GLU A 223 26.70 10.30 -14.77
CA GLU A 223 27.27 11.66 -14.90
C GLU A 223 26.37 12.71 -14.23
N ARG A 224 25.05 12.60 -14.33
CA ARG A 224 24.11 13.50 -13.65
C ARG A 224 24.16 13.36 -12.12
N HIS A 225 24.32 12.14 -11.60
CA HIS A 225 24.48 11.93 -10.17
C HIS A 225 25.80 12.46 -9.66
N MET A 226 26.90 12.35 -10.44
CA MET A 226 28.18 13.00 -10.15
C MET A 226 28.05 14.53 -10.10
N GLN A 227 27.37 15.11 -11.09
CA GLN A 227 27.13 16.58 -11.12
C GLN A 227 26.27 17.04 -9.93
N ALA A 228 25.20 16.31 -9.61
CA ALA A 228 24.37 16.62 -8.46
C ALA A 228 25.14 16.47 -7.15
N SER A 229 25.99 15.46 -7.01
CA SER A 229 26.84 15.27 -5.83
C SER A 229 27.85 16.41 -5.65
N ALA A 230 28.37 16.97 -6.75
CA ALA A 230 29.27 18.10 -6.70
C ALA A 230 28.63 19.39 -6.16
N THR A 231 27.29 19.44 -6.04
CA THR A 231 26.56 20.60 -5.45
C THR A 231 26.43 20.52 -3.92
N ILE A 232 26.85 19.43 -3.30
CA ILE A 232 26.85 19.28 -1.84
C ILE A 232 27.82 20.33 -1.23
N LYS A 233 27.26 21.22 -0.41
CA LYS A 233 28.00 22.40 0.14
C LYS A 233 28.58 22.18 1.53
N SER A 234 28.25 21.10 2.20
CA SER A 234 28.66 20.79 3.57
C SER A 234 29.40 19.47 3.62
N ASP A 235 30.26 19.30 4.60
CA ASP A 235 30.79 17.98 4.92
C ASP A 235 29.67 17.09 5.38
N VAL A 236 29.56 15.92 4.77
CA VAL A 236 28.56 14.90 5.10
C VAL A 236 29.26 13.58 5.38
N ASP A 237 28.72 12.81 6.31
CA ASP A 237 29.27 11.50 6.69
C ASP A 237 28.96 10.43 5.64
N LEU A 238 27.86 10.58 4.91
CA LEU A 238 27.41 9.60 3.95
C LEU A 238 26.69 10.26 2.76
N VAL A 239 27.00 9.79 1.55
CA VAL A 239 26.26 10.14 0.32
C VAL A 239 25.54 8.89 -0.19
N LEU A 240 24.22 8.99 -0.36
CA LEU A 240 23.38 7.91 -0.87
C LEU A 240 22.87 8.25 -2.28
N TRP A 241 23.07 7.32 -3.19
CA TRP A 241 22.49 7.33 -4.53
C TRP A 241 21.38 6.30 -4.65
N PRO A 242 20.40 6.49 -5.54
CA PRO A 242 19.37 5.48 -5.84
C PRO A 242 19.97 4.20 -6.41
N GLU A 243 19.14 3.15 -6.44
CA GLU A 243 19.43 1.89 -7.12
C GLU A 243 19.69 2.11 -8.63
N ASP A 244 20.48 1.24 -9.24
CA ASP A 244 20.76 1.22 -10.68
C ASP A 244 21.48 2.45 -11.28
N VAL A 245 22.17 3.24 -10.46
CA VAL A 245 23.00 4.36 -10.94
C VAL A 245 24.38 3.90 -11.39
N VAL A 246 24.95 2.90 -10.73
CA VAL A 246 26.27 2.37 -11.01
C VAL A 246 26.16 0.96 -11.56
N HIS A 247 26.58 0.78 -12.81
CA HIS A 247 26.72 -0.54 -13.42
C HIS A 247 28.20 -0.83 -13.58
N PRO A 248 28.78 -1.77 -12.81
CA PRO A 248 30.14 -2.19 -13.04
C PRO A 248 30.25 -2.81 -14.44
N ALA A 249 31.30 -2.45 -15.17
CA ALA A 249 31.59 -3.11 -16.43
C ALA A 249 31.76 -4.62 -16.18
N SER A 250 30.95 -5.44 -16.86
CA SER A 250 31.22 -6.88 -16.89
C SER A 250 32.48 -7.10 -17.69
N ASP A 251 33.54 -7.58 -17.06
CA ASP A 251 34.71 -8.08 -17.72
C ASP A 251 34.39 -9.29 -18.63
#